data_d0aa279a33ae21ab1cc6fa46fe2f8628
#
_entry.id   d0aa279a33ae21ab1cc6fa46fe2f8628
#
_cell.length_a   1.000
_cell.length_b   1.000
_cell.length_c   1.000
_cell.angle_alpha   90.00
_cell.angle_beta   90.00
_cell.angle_gamma   90.00
#
_symmetry.space_group_name_H-M   'P 1'
#
loop_
_entity.id
_entity.type
_entity.pdbx_description
1 polymer ?
#
loop_
_entity_poly.entity_id
_entity_poly.type
_entity_poly.pdbx_seq_one_letter_code
_entity_poly.pdbx_strand_id
1 'polypeptide(L)'
;IYSDIYDDANWLIDVVENLLSITRLNDGRLKIKFTDQLLDEVIAESLRHISRKHEDYQIDVECEEFILVHMDVRLIIQVLVNLIDNAIKYTLPGSKICIRGIKKDGQAQISVADNGPGISDEVKPHIFEMFYTGNNTIADSHRSLGLGLSLCRSIIEAHGGTLVLTDNIPRGCMFTFTLPLSEVILNE
;
A
#
# COMPACT_ATOMS: atom_id res chain seq x y z
N ILE A 1 15.73 -10.26 -25.10
CA ILE A 1 16.98 -9.55 -24.75
C ILE A 1 16.72 -8.04 -24.57
N TYR A 2 16.16 -7.31 -25.55
CA TYR A 2 15.90 -5.85 -25.37
C TYR A 2 14.76 -5.59 -24.37
N SER A 3 13.72 -6.42 -24.32
CA SER A 3 12.64 -6.35 -23.35
C SER A 3 13.16 -6.58 -21.93
N ASP A 4 14.02 -7.57 -21.74
CA ASP A 4 14.57 -7.93 -20.44
C ASP A 4 15.43 -6.80 -19.85
N ILE A 5 16.26 -6.17 -20.72
CA ILE A 5 17.09 -5.02 -20.33
C ILE A 5 16.24 -3.81 -19.95
N TYR A 6 15.15 -3.57 -20.68
CA TYR A 6 14.22 -2.48 -20.38
C TYR A 6 13.49 -2.72 -19.05
N ASP A 7 13.04 -3.94 -18.82
CA ASP A 7 12.38 -4.33 -17.58
C ASP A 7 13.33 -4.24 -16.36
N ASP A 8 14.57 -4.68 -16.53
CA ASP A 8 15.62 -4.57 -15.52
C ASP A 8 15.99 -3.11 -15.21
N ALA A 9 16.04 -2.24 -16.23
CA ALA A 9 16.32 -0.83 -16.05
C ALA A 9 15.20 -0.12 -15.29
N ASN A 10 13.94 -0.38 -15.62
CA ASN A 10 12.79 0.18 -14.92
C ASN A 10 12.75 -0.31 -13.47
N TRP A 11 13.00 -1.60 -13.25
CA TRP A 11 13.08 -2.14 -11.89
C TRP A 11 14.17 -1.45 -11.04
N LEU A 12 15.37 -1.20 -11.61
CA LEU A 12 16.43 -0.47 -10.91
C LEU A 12 16.02 0.99 -10.58
N ILE A 13 15.31 1.64 -11.49
CA ILE A 13 14.78 3.00 -11.26
C ILE A 13 13.80 2.97 -10.08
N ASP A 14 12.84 2.06 -10.07
CA ASP A 14 11.87 1.92 -8.99
C ASP A 14 12.54 1.66 -7.64
N VAL A 15 13.59 0.84 -7.62
CA VAL A 15 14.40 0.55 -6.44
C VAL A 15 15.06 1.83 -5.89
N VAL A 16 15.74 2.57 -6.76
CA VAL A 16 16.43 3.81 -6.38
C VAL A 16 15.44 4.86 -5.90
N GLU A 17 14.33 5.03 -6.59
CA GLU A 17 13.28 5.98 -6.20
C GLU A 17 12.66 5.64 -4.85
N ASN A 18 12.36 4.37 -4.60
CA ASN A 18 11.84 3.90 -3.32
C ASN A 18 12.84 4.12 -2.18
N LEU A 19 14.11 3.79 -2.39
CA LEU A 19 15.16 4.01 -1.40
C LEU A 19 15.36 5.49 -1.08
N LEU A 20 15.39 6.34 -2.11
CA LEU A 20 15.49 7.80 -1.94
C LEU A 20 14.28 8.35 -1.20
N SER A 21 13.08 7.85 -1.49
CA SER A 21 11.84 8.27 -0.83
C SER A 21 11.86 7.90 0.65
N ILE A 22 12.25 6.67 1.01
CA ILE A 22 12.39 6.23 2.40
C ILE A 22 13.40 7.12 3.14
N THR A 23 14.57 7.33 2.55
CA THR A 23 15.63 8.14 3.15
C THR A 23 15.18 9.58 3.40
N ARG A 24 14.52 10.19 2.42
CA ARG A 24 14.02 11.57 2.54
C ARG A 24 12.89 11.71 3.56
N LEU A 25 12.02 10.70 3.67
CA LEU A 25 10.97 10.66 4.70
C LEU A 25 11.58 10.55 6.10
N ASN A 26 12.51 9.62 6.29
CA ASN A 26 13.14 9.39 7.59
C ASN A 26 14.00 10.59 8.05
N ASP A 27 14.65 11.28 7.12
CA ASP A 27 15.44 12.47 7.41
C ASP A 27 14.59 13.74 7.55
N GLY A 28 13.27 13.67 7.36
CA GLY A 28 12.38 14.84 7.37
C GLY A 28 12.62 15.82 6.21
N ARG A 29 13.33 15.40 5.15
CA ARG A 29 13.65 16.23 3.99
C ARG A 29 12.56 16.24 2.92
N LEU A 30 11.63 15.26 2.96
CA LEU A 30 10.51 15.24 2.05
C LEU A 30 9.45 16.23 2.52
N LYS A 31 9.15 17.23 1.68
CA LYS A 31 8.01 18.14 1.93
C LYS A 31 6.72 17.41 1.57
N ILE A 32 5.99 17.00 2.60
CA ILE A 32 4.65 16.40 2.46
C ILE A 32 3.67 17.54 2.19
N LYS A 33 2.87 17.40 1.13
CA LYS A 33 1.86 18.40 0.74
C LYS A 33 0.49 17.91 1.20
N PHE A 34 0.14 18.21 2.43
CA PHE A 34 -1.17 17.86 2.98
C PHE A 34 -2.28 18.66 2.32
N THR A 35 -3.33 17.98 1.91
CA THR A 35 -4.59 18.52 1.41
C THR A 35 -5.75 17.69 1.92
N ASP A 36 -6.93 18.29 2.01
CA ASP A 36 -8.14 17.58 2.42
C ASP A 36 -8.78 16.95 1.20
N GLN A 37 -8.93 15.64 1.21
CA GLN A 37 -9.41 14.86 0.07
C GLN A 37 -10.42 13.81 0.50
N LEU A 38 -11.39 13.52 -0.36
CA LEU A 38 -12.30 12.42 -0.17
C LEU A 38 -11.60 11.08 -0.40
N LEU A 39 -11.74 10.17 0.56
CA LEU A 39 -11.04 8.88 0.54
C LEU A 39 -11.46 8.01 -0.65
N ASP A 40 -12.73 7.97 -0.99
CA ASP A 40 -13.27 7.22 -2.12
C ASP A 40 -12.66 7.66 -3.46
N GLU A 41 -12.45 8.97 -3.66
CA GLU A 41 -11.76 9.50 -4.84
C GLU A 41 -10.32 9.05 -4.92
N VAL A 42 -9.60 9.05 -3.79
CA VAL A 42 -8.20 8.59 -3.73
C VAL A 42 -8.08 7.09 -3.97
N ILE A 43 -9.00 6.29 -3.45
CA ILE A 43 -9.08 4.85 -3.75
C ILE A 43 -9.34 4.63 -5.24
N ALA A 44 -10.33 5.33 -5.82
CA ALA A 44 -10.65 5.22 -7.24
C ALA A 44 -9.46 5.61 -8.13
N GLU A 45 -8.73 6.66 -7.77
CA GLU A 45 -7.52 7.07 -8.51
C GLU A 45 -6.42 6.03 -8.40
N SER A 46 -6.19 5.44 -7.22
CA SER A 46 -5.17 4.41 -7.05
C SER A 46 -5.41 3.17 -7.92
N LEU A 47 -6.67 2.79 -8.14
CA LEU A 47 -7.02 1.67 -9.02
C LEU A 47 -6.67 1.91 -10.49
N ARG A 48 -6.54 3.15 -10.93
CA ARG A 48 -6.09 3.48 -12.30
C ARG A 48 -4.58 3.27 -12.49
N HIS A 49 -3.82 3.24 -11.39
CA HIS A 49 -2.36 3.10 -11.40
C HIS A 49 -1.87 1.69 -11.17
N ILE A 50 -2.76 0.74 -10.83
CA ILE A 50 -2.35 -0.67 -10.67
C ILE A 50 -2.01 -1.32 -12.01
N SER A 51 -1.18 -2.36 -11.96
CA SER A 51 -0.74 -3.08 -13.14
C SER A 51 -1.91 -3.71 -13.91
N ARG A 52 -1.80 -3.86 -15.25
CA ARG A 52 -2.84 -4.48 -16.08
C ARG A 52 -3.21 -5.92 -15.69
N LYS A 53 -2.39 -6.58 -14.89
CA LYS A 53 -2.66 -7.92 -14.35
C LYS A 53 -3.89 -7.97 -13.43
N HIS A 54 -4.42 -6.82 -13.00
CA HIS A 54 -5.60 -6.77 -12.14
C HIS A 54 -6.88 -7.29 -12.82
N GLU A 55 -6.92 -7.33 -14.16
CA GLU A 55 -8.08 -7.84 -14.92
C GLU A 55 -8.40 -9.30 -14.59
N ASP A 56 -7.42 -10.07 -14.13
CA ASP A 56 -7.58 -11.46 -13.70
C ASP A 56 -8.06 -11.59 -12.24
N TYR A 57 -8.29 -10.49 -11.52
CA TYR A 57 -8.64 -10.46 -10.11
C TYR A 57 -9.99 -9.77 -9.88
N GLN A 58 -10.70 -10.24 -8.86
CA GLN A 58 -11.90 -9.57 -8.39
C GLN A 58 -11.51 -8.52 -7.35
N ILE A 59 -11.59 -7.24 -7.70
CA ILE A 59 -11.30 -6.13 -6.77
C ILE A 59 -12.62 -5.48 -6.37
N ASP A 60 -12.98 -5.62 -5.09
CA ASP A 60 -14.16 -4.99 -4.50
C ASP A 60 -13.75 -3.79 -3.65
N VAL A 61 -14.50 -2.70 -3.76
CA VAL A 61 -14.30 -1.48 -2.95
C VAL A 61 -15.52 -1.22 -2.10
N GLU A 62 -15.32 -1.12 -0.78
CA GLU A 62 -16.32 -0.77 0.21
C GLU A 62 -15.83 0.47 0.97
N CYS A 63 -16.32 1.65 0.64
CA CYS A 63 -15.94 2.88 1.32
C CYS A 63 -17.17 3.59 1.88
N GLU A 64 -17.12 3.97 3.16
CA GLU A 64 -18.13 4.84 3.74
C GLU A 64 -18.12 6.20 3.03
N GLU A 65 -19.30 6.79 2.89
CA GLU A 65 -19.44 8.08 2.23
C GLU A 65 -18.84 9.22 3.07
N PHE A 66 -18.31 10.23 2.37
CA PHE A 66 -17.85 11.49 2.95
C PHE A 66 -16.74 11.33 4.01
N ILE A 67 -15.79 10.42 3.81
CA ILE A 67 -14.57 10.36 4.60
C ILE A 67 -13.58 11.39 4.05
N LEU A 68 -13.48 12.55 4.72
CA LEU A 68 -12.51 13.59 4.37
C LEU A 68 -11.23 13.38 5.20
N VAL A 69 -10.11 13.24 4.52
CA VAL A 69 -8.81 12.90 5.12
C VAL A 69 -7.78 13.96 4.77
N HIS A 70 -6.97 14.36 5.77
CA HIS A 70 -5.85 15.26 5.60
C HIS A 70 -4.60 14.47 5.20
N MET A 71 -4.21 14.53 3.91
CA MET A 71 -3.16 13.68 3.36
C MET A 71 -2.40 14.28 2.18
N ASP A 72 -1.22 13.77 1.89
CA ASP A 72 -0.57 13.93 0.59
C ASP A 72 -1.08 12.82 -0.36
N VAL A 73 -1.93 13.21 -1.29
CA VAL A 73 -2.63 12.28 -2.21
C VAL A 73 -1.65 11.38 -2.97
N ARG A 74 -0.53 11.92 -3.46
CA ARG A 74 0.44 11.16 -4.25
C ARG A 74 1.07 10.03 -3.43
N LEU A 75 1.42 10.34 -2.17
CA LEU A 75 2.03 9.36 -1.26
C LEU A 75 1.02 8.29 -0.83
N ILE A 76 -0.23 8.68 -0.57
CA ILE A 76 -1.27 7.69 -0.21
C ILE A 76 -1.67 6.81 -1.41
N ILE A 77 -1.75 7.36 -2.63
CA ILE A 77 -1.91 6.55 -3.84
C ILE A 77 -0.76 5.54 -3.95
N GLN A 78 0.48 5.94 -3.71
CA GLN A 78 1.63 5.02 -3.72
C GLN A 78 1.49 3.89 -2.70
N VAL A 79 1.00 4.19 -1.49
CA VAL A 79 0.70 3.16 -0.46
C VAL A 79 -0.35 2.19 -0.97
N LEU A 80 -1.49 2.68 -1.46
CA LEU A 80 -2.57 1.84 -1.95
C LEU A 80 -2.13 0.96 -3.13
N VAL A 81 -1.43 1.54 -4.11
CA VAL A 81 -0.89 0.79 -5.26
C VAL A 81 0.06 -0.31 -4.78
N ASN A 82 1.00 -0.01 -3.88
CA ASN A 82 1.92 -1.01 -3.34
C ASN A 82 1.20 -2.16 -2.60
N LEU A 83 0.17 -1.85 -1.81
CA LEU A 83 -0.58 -2.89 -1.08
C LEU A 83 -1.43 -3.74 -2.04
N ILE A 84 -2.06 -3.14 -3.04
CA ILE A 84 -2.86 -3.85 -4.04
C ILE A 84 -1.95 -4.71 -4.94
N ASP A 85 -0.83 -4.18 -5.41
CA ASP A 85 0.13 -4.94 -6.23
C ASP A 85 0.74 -6.11 -5.44
N ASN A 86 0.97 -5.95 -4.14
CA ASN A 86 1.36 -7.06 -3.27
C ASN A 86 0.27 -8.14 -3.21
N ALA A 87 -1.00 -7.75 -3.02
CA ALA A 87 -2.11 -8.71 -3.02
C ALA A 87 -2.20 -9.47 -4.36
N ILE A 88 -2.06 -8.79 -5.49
CA ILE A 88 -2.01 -9.40 -6.83
C ILE A 88 -0.82 -10.36 -6.96
N LYS A 89 0.36 -9.93 -6.50
CA LYS A 89 1.60 -10.70 -6.67
C LYS A 89 1.61 -12.00 -5.87
N TYR A 90 1.07 -11.98 -4.66
CA TYR A 90 1.13 -13.12 -3.73
C TYR A 90 -0.14 -13.99 -3.71
N THR A 91 -1.08 -13.74 -4.62
CA THR A 91 -2.28 -14.55 -4.81
C THR A 91 -2.35 -15.09 -6.24
N LEU A 92 -3.24 -16.05 -6.46
CA LEU A 92 -3.46 -16.63 -7.79
C LEU A 92 -4.49 -15.80 -8.58
N PRO A 93 -4.43 -15.82 -9.93
CA PRO A 93 -5.50 -15.30 -10.77
C PRO A 93 -6.88 -15.83 -10.33
N GLY A 94 -7.89 -14.97 -10.34
CA GLY A 94 -9.22 -15.27 -9.81
C GLY A 94 -9.38 -15.00 -8.31
N SER A 95 -8.32 -14.62 -7.61
CA SER A 95 -8.39 -14.23 -6.19
C SER A 95 -9.18 -12.94 -6.00
N LYS A 96 -9.74 -12.83 -4.78
CA LYS A 96 -10.52 -11.66 -4.36
C LYS A 96 -9.66 -10.73 -3.52
N ILE A 97 -9.68 -9.45 -3.89
CA ILE A 97 -9.04 -8.36 -3.15
C ILE A 97 -10.13 -7.37 -2.73
N CYS A 98 -10.21 -7.05 -1.45
CA CYS A 98 -11.18 -6.10 -0.92
C CYS A 98 -10.47 -4.87 -0.35
N ILE A 99 -10.87 -3.68 -0.80
CA ILE A 99 -10.40 -2.40 -0.27
C ILE A 99 -11.55 -1.81 0.52
N ARG A 100 -11.32 -1.53 1.81
CA ARG A 100 -12.35 -0.96 2.68
C ARG A 100 -11.86 0.34 3.30
N GLY A 101 -12.75 1.36 3.31
CA GLY A 101 -12.54 2.63 4.00
C GLY A 101 -13.66 2.91 4.98
N ILE A 102 -13.33 3.12 6.25
CA ILE A 102 -14.31 3.41 7.32
C ILE A 102 -13.80 4.52 8.24
N LYS A 103 -14.72 5.19 8.95
CA LYS A 103 -14.39 6.05 10.08
C LYS A 103 -14.39 5.22 11.36
N LYS A 104 -13.28 5.21 12.06
CA LYS A 104 -13.16 4.47 13.33
C LYS A 104 -12.23 5.20 14.30
N ASP A 105 -12.65 5.30 15.55
CA ASP A 105 -11.88 5.90 16.66
C ASP A 105 -11.32 7.30 16.32
N GLY A 106 -12.08 8.11 15.59
CA GLY A 106 -11.70 9.47 15.19
C GLY A 106 -10.68 9.55 14.06
N GLN A 107 -10.41 8.44 13.39
CA GLN A 107 -9.51 8.34 12.25
C GLN A 107 -10.20 7.71 11.03
N ALA A 108 -9.64 7.92 9.85
CA ALA A 108 -9.94 7.10 8.69
C ALA A 108 -9.13 5.80 8.80
N GLN A 109 -9.79 4.66 8.74
CA GLN A 109 -9.16 3.34 8.70
C GLN A 109 -9.35 2.76 7.30
N ILE A 110 -8.26 2.40 6.65
CA ILE A 110 -8.23 1.85 5.30
C ILE A 110 -7.60 0.46 5.36
N SER A 111 -8.25 -0.54 4.76
CA SER A 111 -7.72 -1.89 4.68
C SER A 111 -7.71 -2.41 3.25
N VAL A 112 -6.66 -3.18 2.93
CA VAL A 112 -6.53 -3.97 1.71
C VAL A 112 -6.40 -5.42 2.14
N ALA A 113 -7.38 -6.23 1.81
CA ALA A 113 -7.46 -7.64 2.18
C ALA A 113 -7.45 -8.53 0.95
N ASP A 114 -6.73 -9.64 1.01
CA ASP A 114 -6.73 -10.69 0.00
C ASP A 114 -7.21 -12.02 0.58
N ASN A 115 -7.56 -12.98 -0.27
CA ASN A 115 -7.91 -14.34 0.10
C ASN A 115 -6.82 -15.36 -0.27
N GLY A 116 -5.57 -14.91 -0.30
CA GLY A 116 -4.40 -15.70 -0.64
C GLY A 116 -3.97 -16.71 0.43
N PRO A 117 -2.72 -17.19 0.36
CA PRO A 117 -2.21 -18.19 1.31
C PRO A 117 -1.99 -17.65 2.73
N GLY A 118 -1.93 -16.31 2.91
CA GLY A 118 -1.54 -15.69 4.17
C GLY A 118 -0.04 -15.62 4.36
N ILE A 119 0.38 -15.10 5.52
CA ILE A 119 1.78 -14.96 5.93
C ILE A 119 1.95 -15.66 7.28
N SER A 120 3.00 -16.48 7.42
CA SER A 120 3.28 -17.17 8.67
C SER A 120 3.64 -16.20 9.81
N ASP A 121 3.31 -16.58 11.04
CA ASP A 121 3.58 -15.75 12.23
C ASP A 121 5.08 -15.44 12.44
N GLU A 122 5.95 -16.30 11.93
CA GLU A 122 7.41 -16.09 11.97
C GLU A 122 7.84 -14.96 11.04
N VAL A 123 7.15 -14.75 9.91
CA VAL A 123 7.46 -13.78 8.87
C VAL A 123 6.84 -12.41 9.16
N LYS A 124 5.64 -12.37 9.76
CA LYS A 124 4.87 -11.14 10.01
C LYS A 124 5.68 -10.02 10.69
N PRO A 125 6.51 -10.28 11.73
CA PRO A 125 7.27 -9.22 12.39
C PRO A 125 8.27 -8.51 11.47
N HIS A 126 8.73 -9.19 10.43
CA HIS A 126 9.82 -8.74 9.56
C HIS A 126 9.38 -8.11 8.25
N ILE A 127 8.10 -8.24 7.86
CA ILE A 127 7.64 -7.82 6.51
C ILE A 127 7.80 -6.33 6.22
N PHE A 128 7.88 -5.49 7.25
CA PHE A 128 8.10 -4.05 7.11
C PHE A 128 9.58 -3.65 7.20
N GLU A 129 10.49 -4.60 7.40
CA GLU A 129 11.92 -4.35 7.37
C GLU A 129 12.40 -4.12 5.94
N MET A 130 13.34 -3.19 5.78
CA MET A 130 13.94 -2.93 4.46
C MET A 130 14.69 -4.16 3.98
N PHE A 131 14.54 -4.47 2.68
CA PHE A 131 15.19 -5.61 2.02
C PHE A 131 14.73 -7.00 2.49
N TYR A 132 13.68 -7.08 3.28
CA TYR A 132 13.10 -8.36 3.68
C TYR A 132 12.14 -8.89 2.60
N THR A 133 12.37 -10.10 2.12
CA THR A 133 11.60 -10.73 1.01
C THR A 133 10.94 -12.06 1.39
N GLY A 134 10.75 -12.35 2.66
CA GLY A 134 9.89 -13.41 3.21
C GLY A 134 10.17 -14.87 2.83
N ASN A 135 10.82 -15.18 1.71
CA ASN A 135 11.27 -16.53 1.33
C ASN A 135 12.33 -16.47 0.23
N ASN A 136 13.46 -17.17 0.48
CA ASN A 136 14.56 -17.41 -0.45
C ASN A 136 14.21 -18.37 -1.61
N THR A 137 13.04 -18.34 -2.18
CA THR A 137 12.75 -19.04 -3.42
C THR A 137 13.24 -18.19 -4.60
N ILE A 138 14.37 -18.58 -5.12
CA ILE A 138 15.18 -17.96 -6.18
C ILE A 138 14.39 -17.70 -7.49
N ALA A 139 13.18 -18.19 -7.63
CA ALA A 139 12.40 -18.08 -8.87
C ALA A 139 11.74 -16.70 -9.10
N ASP A 140 11.53 -15.89 -8.06
CA ASP A 140 10.87 -14.56 -8.17
C ASP A 140 11.72 -13.40 -7.61
N SER A 141 12.97 -13.64 -7.26
CA SER A 141 13.87 -12.68 -6.60
C SER A 141 14.25 -11.46 -7.47
N HIS A 142 14.00 -11.49 -8.77
CA HIS A 142 14.33 -10.39 -9.66
C HIS A 142 13.33 -9.21 -9.64
N ARG A 143 12.24 -9.26 -8.87
CA ARG A 143 11.18 -8.24 -8.96
C ARG A 143 10.73 -7.62 -7.63
N SER A 144 11.29 -7.96 -6.48
CA SER A 144 10.99 -7.22 -5.26
C SER A 144 12.15 -7.25 -4.27
N LEU A 145 12.69 -6.08 -4.02
CA LEU A 145 13.78 -5.87 -3.05
C LEU A 145 13.30 -5.70 -1.61
N GLY A 146 12.02 -5.94 -1.34
CA GLY A 146 11.48 -5.75 0.02
C GLY A 146 11.49 -4.29 0.48
N LEU A 147 11.32 -3.34 -0.45
CA LEU A 147 11.26 -1.91 -0.14
C LEU A 147 9.83 -1.36 -0.11
N GLY A 148 8.88 -2.01 -0.78
CA GLY A 148 7.52 -1.50 -0.94
C GLY A 148 6.78 -1.34 0.39
N LEU A 149 6.79 -2.36 1.25
CA LEU A 149 6.11 -2.31 2.55
C LEU A 149 6.80 -1.40 3.56
N SER A 150 8.13 -1.33 3.56
CA SER A 150 8.88 -0.38 4.39
C SER A 150 8.60 1.07 3.98
N LEU A 151 8.49 1.34 2.68
CA LEU A 151 8.08 2.65 2.16
C LEU A 151 6.65 2.98 2.58
N CYS A 152 5.70 2.05 2.44
CA CYS A 152 4.32 2.24 2.90
C CYS A 152 4.28 2.63 4.38
N ARG A 153 5.01 1.91 5.22
CA ARG A 153 5.09 2.20 6.65
C ARG A 153 5.63 3.60 6.91
N SER A 154 6.75 3.98 6.28
CA SER A 154 7.35 5.32 6.43
C SER A 154 6.39 6.43 5.99
N ILE A 155 5.65 6.24 4.89
CA ILE A 155 4.64 7.21 4.41
C ILE A 155 3.52 7.36 5.44
N ILE A 156 2.96 6.26 5.92
CA ILE A 156 1.84 6.28 6.88
C ILE A 156 2.27 6.90 8.22
N GLU A 157 3.45 6.55 8.74
CA GLU A 157 4.01 7.16 9.95
C GLU A 157 4.23 8.67 9.79
N ALA A 158 4.70 9.11 8.62
CA ALA A 158 4.86 10.54 8.29
C ALA A 158 3.51 11.30 8.20
N HIS A 159 2.41 10.59 8.00
CA HIS A 159 1.04 11.12 8.06
C HIS A 159 0.42 11.04 9.48
N GLY A 160 1.17 10.57 10.49
CA GLY A 160 0.68 10.38 11.84
C GLY A 160 -0.22 9.16 12.05
N GLY A 161 -0.21 8.23 11.10
CA GLY A 161 -0.97 6.98 11.14
C GLY A 161 -0.13 5.77 11.52
N THR A 162 -0.74 4.61 11.46
CA THR A 162 -0.12 3.30 11.71
C THR A 162 -0.46 2.35 10.57
N LEU A 163 0.45 1.43 10.24
CA LEU A 163 0.24 0.35 9.28
C LEU A 163 0.50 -0.99 9.95
N VAL A 164 -0.47 -1.88 9.90
CA VAL A 164 -0.42 -3.21 10.53
C VAL A 164 -0.84 -4.30 9.55
N LEU A 165 -0.34 -5.51 9.77
CA LEU A 165 -0.78 -6.72 9.09
C LEU A 165 -1.53 -7.61 10.07
N THR A 166 -2.67 -8.14 9.62
CA THR A 166 -3.45 -9.19 10.30
C THR A 166 -3.84 -10.28 9.32
N ASP A 167 -4.25 -11.44 9.85
CA ASP A 167 -4.82 -12.48 9.01
C ASP A 167 -6.21 -12.08 8.53
N ASN A 168 -6.52 -12.41 7.28
CA ASN A 168 -7.87 -12.34 6.75
C ASN A 168 -8.60 -13.67 6.99
N ILE A 169 -9.91 -13.61 7.25
CA ILE A 169 -10.74 -14.78 7.52
C ILE A 169 -11.60 -15.08 6.29
N PRO A 170 -11.67 -16.35 5.83
CA PRO A 170 -11.10 -17.58 6.42
C PRO A 170 -9.62 -17.79 6.13
N ARG A 171 -9.00 -17.04 5.23
CA ARG A 171 -7.58 -17.10 4.87
C ARG A 171 -7.16 -15.85 4.10
N GLY A 172 -5.85 -15.56 4.10
CA GLY A 172 -5.24 -14.44 3.39
C GLY A 172 -4.64 -13.43 4.33
N CYS A 173 -4.30 -12.27 3.78
CA CYS A 173 -3.72 -11.15 4.51
C CYS A 173 -4.65 -9.94 4.50
N MET A 174 -4.57 -9.12 5.55
CA MET A 174 -5.22 -7.83 5.59
C MET A 174 -4.23 -6.79 6.12
N PHE A 175 -3.82 -5.87 5.24
CA PHE A 175 -3.07 -4.69 5.62
C PHE A 175 -4.04 -3.58 5.98
N THR A 176 -3.89 -3.01 7.16
CA THR A 176 -4.74 -1.93 7.64
C THR A 176 -3.88 -0.74 8.04
N PHE A 177 -4.23 0.45 7.53
CA PHE A 177 -3.58 1.69 7.96
C PHE A 177 -4.59 2.74 8.36
N THR A 178 -4.13 3.69 9.18
CA THR A 178 -4.94 4.79 9.67
C THR A 178 -4.38 6.13 9.19
N LEU A 179 -5.28 7.09 9.01
CA LEU A 179 -4.94 8.48 8.67
C LEU A 179 -5.81 9.42 9.51
N PRO A 180 -5.29 10.61 9.85
CA PRO A 180 -6.10 11.63 10.54
C PRO A 180 -7.24 12.10 9.64
N LEU A 181 -8.46 12.18 10.21
CA LEU A 181 -9.57 12.85 9.53
C LEU A 181 -9.27 14.33 9.38
N SER A 182 -9.76 14.93 8.31
CA SER A 182 -9.73 16.40 8.19
C SER A 182 -10.61 17.03 9.25
N GLU A 183 -10.09 18.02 9.95
CA GLU A 183 -10.89 18.87 10.83
C GLU A 183 -11.68 19.87 9.98
N VAL A 184 -12.96 19.58 9.73
CA VAL A 184 -13.86 20.56 9.12
C VAL A 184 -14.16 21.61 10.18
N ILE A 185 -13.48 22.74 10.15
CA ILE A 185 -13.87 23.92 10.90
C ILE A 185 -15.11 24.47 10.19
N LEU A 186 -16.28 24.14 10.68
CA LEU A 186 -17.52 24.82 10.31
C LEU A 186 -17.40 26.24 10.89
N ASN A 187 -16.91 27.18 10.10
CA ASN A 187 -17.08 28.60 10.40
C ASN A 187 -18.57 28.92 10.21
N GLU A 188 -19.30 29.07 11.32
CA GLU A 188 -20.63 29.68 11.35
C GLU A 188 -20.53 31.16 11.00
#